data_e98e94bdb0b22fb6b6dc453833030b6f
#
_entry.id   e98e94bdb0b22fb6b6dc453833030b6f
#
_cell.length_a   1.000
_cell.length_b   1.000
_cell.length_c   1.000
_cell.angle_alpha   90.00
_cell.angle_beta   90.00
_cell.angle_gamma   90.00
#
_symmetry.space_group_name_H-M   'P 1'
#
loop_
_entity.id
_entity.type
_entity.pdbx_description
1 polymer ?
#
loop_
_entity_poly.entity_id
_entity_poly.type
_entity_poly.pdbx_seq_one_letter_code
_entity_poly.pdbx_strand_id
1 'polypeptide(L)'
;YNLFDTLSVKDNVSIALIPLGFNQIKIDEMVLKALELANINHKKDELVYNLSGGEKQRCAIARAIVNNPEIILCDEPTANLDYDNSIIFIETLKILKDLNKTIIVATHDPIFDNLNFVDDIINIKNGIICD
;
A
#
# COMPACT_ATOMS: atom_id res chain seq x y z
N TYR A 1 4.35 2.77 -9.73
CA TYR A 1 4.18 1.61 -8.81
C TYR A 1 5.34 0.60 -8.91
N ASN A 2 6.17 0.67 -9.94
CA ASN A 2 7.29 -0.27 -10.17
C ASN A 2 6.85 -1.75 -10.08
N LEU A 3 5.69 -2.09 -10.62
CA LEU A 3 5.19 -3.45 -10.73
C LEU A 3 5.72 -4.10 -12.01
N PHE A 4 5.81 -5.43 -12.00
CA PHE A 4 6.16 -6.22 -13.17
C PHE A 4 4.88 -6.54 -13.94
N ASP A 5 4.65 -5.87 -15.05
CA ASP A 5 3.41 -5.96 -15.85
C ASP A 5 3.12 -7.37 -16.38
N THR A 6 4.18 -8.16 -16.61
CA THR A 6 4.09 -9.53 -17.15
C THR A 6 3.87 -10.60 -16.08
N LEU A 7 3.86 -10.23 -14.82
CA LEU A 7 3.61 -11.14 -13.71
C LEU A 7 2.19 -10.96 -13.17
N SER A 8 1.67 -12.00 -12.52
CA SER A 8 0.39 -11.92 -11.81
C SER A 8 0.48 -11.01 -10.59
N VAL A 9 -0.66 -10.62 -10.05
CA VAL A 9 -0.74 -9.84 -8.80
C VAL A 9 -0.04 -10.60 -7.66
N LYS A 10 -0.35 -11.89 -7.47
CA LYS A 10 0.28 -12.71 -6.42
C LYS A 10 1.80 -12.82 -6.61
N ASP A 11 2.27 -12.96 -7.85
CA ASP A 11 3.71 -13.08 -8.12
C ASP A 11 4.43 -11.76 -7.84
N ASN A 12 3.83 -10.62 -8.19
CA ASN A 12 4.34 -9.30 -7.83
C ASN A 12 4.48 -9.11 -6.32
N VAL A 13 3.54 -9.61 -5.54
CA VAL A 13 3.58 -9.52 -4.08
C VAL A 13 4.61 -10.49 -3.50
N SER A 14 4.69 -11.73 -4.01
CA SER A 14 5.59 -12.77 -3.51
C SER A 14 7.07 -12.43 -3.70
N ILE A 15 7.44 -11.64 -4.71
CA ILE A 15 8.83 -11.22 -4.99
C ILE A 15 9.50 -10.62 -3.75
N ALA A 16 8.78 -9.86 -2.94
CA ALA A 16 9.34 -9.24 -1.73
C ALA A 16 9.73 -10.27 -0.65
N LEU A 17 9.25 -11.50 -0.74
CA LEU A 17 9.54 -12.59 0.21
C LEU A 17 10.66 -13.52 -0.27
N ILE A 18 11.03 -13.52 -1.55
CA ILE A 18 12.04 -14.42 -2.12
C ILE A 18 13.37 -14.35 -1.35
N PRO A 19 13.92 -13.14 -1.02
CA PRO A 19 15.21 -13.07 -0.31
C PRO A 19 15.18 -13.59 1.12
N LEU A 20 13.97 -13.78 1.69
CA LEU A 20 13.81 -14.18 3.09
C LEU A 20 13.87 -15.70 3.31
N GLY A 21 13.91 -16.49 2.24
CA GLY A 21 14.12 -17.94 2.30
C GLY A 21 12.96 -18.74 2.93
N PHE A 22 11.75 -18.19 2.95
CA PHE A 22 10.56 -18.91 3.41
C PHE A 22 10.21 -20.07 2.46
N ASN A 23 9.61 -21.13 3.01
CA ASN A 23 9.01 -22.18 2.18
C ASN A 23 7.73 -21.68 1.48
N GLN A 24 7.33 -22.39 0.41
CA GLN A 24 6.21 -21.97 -0.43
C GLN A 24 4.89 -21.83 0.36
N ILE A 25 4.59 -22.72 1.30
CA ILE A 25 3.38 -22.67 2.10
C ILE A 25 3.33 -21.36 2.89
N LYS A 26 4.45 -20.95 3.48
CA LYS A 26 4.54 -19.69 4.24
C LYS A 26 4.42 -18.46 3.34
N ILE A 27 5.02 -18.51 2.15
CA ILE A 27 4.88 -17.43 1.15
C ILE A 27 3.40 -17.29 0.77
N ASP A 28 2.71 -18.37 0.45
CA ASP A 28 1.32 -18.34 0.02
C ASP A 28 0.39 -17.76 1.11
N GLU A 29 0.60 -18.14 2.39
CA GLU A 29 -0.12 -17.58 3.54
C GLU A 29 0.09 -16.05 3.67
N MET A 30 1.34 -15.60 3.58
CA MET A 30 1.68 -14.19 3.73
C MET A 30 1.13 -13.36 2.56
N VAL A 31 1.25 -13.86 1.34
CA VAL A 31 0.72 -13.23 0.14
C VAL A 31 -0.79 -13.09 0.22
N LEU A 32 -1.51 -14.17 0.58
CA LEU A 32 -2.96 -14.14 0.72
C LEU A 32 -3.40 -13.06 1.71
N LYS A 33 -2.79 -13.04 2.89
CA LYS A 33 -3.09 -12.04 3.92
C LYS A 33 -2.85 -10.59 3.44
N ALA A 34 -1.74 -10.36 2.74
CA ALA A 34 -1.43 -9.03 2.21
C ALA A 34 -2.41 -8.60 1.12
N LEU A 35 -2.82 -9.52 0.24
CA LEU A 35 -3.82 -9.27 -0.81
C LEU A 35 -5.20 -8.95 -0.23
N GLU A 36 -5.59 -9.61 0.85
CA GLU A 36 -6.85 -9.33 1.57
C GLU A 36 -6.82 -7.95 2.22
N LEU A 37 -5.75 -7.62 2.95
CA LEU A 37 -5.57 -6.30 3.57
C LEU A 37 -5.59 -5.15 2.55
N ALA A 38 -5.00 -5.36 1.37
CA ALA A 38 -5.00 -4.37 0.30
C ALA A 38 -6.26 -4.41 -0.60
N ASN A 39 -7.25 -5.25 -0.27
CA ASN A 39 -8.49 -5.40 -1.05
C ASN A 39 -8.27 -5.69 -2.55
N ILE A 40 -7.35 -6.63 -2.87
CA ILE A 40 -7.01 -6.99 -4.26
C ILE A 40 -6.98 -8.52 -4.48
N ASN A 41 -7.33 -9.32 -3.47
CA ASN A 41 -7.27 -10.78 -3.56
C ASN A 41 -8.11 -11.37 -4.71
N HIS A 42 -9.23 -10.72 -5.06
CA HIS A 42 -10.10 -11.13 -6.18
C HIS A 42 -9.40 -11.07 -7.55
N LYS A 43 -8.25 -10.39 -7.63
CA LYS A 43 -7.41 -10.24 -8.85
C LYS A 43 -6.09 -10.98 -8.77
N LYS A 44 -5.88 -11.85 -7.77
CA LYS A 44 -4.58 -12.46 -7.47
C LYS A 44 -3.90 -13.15 -8.66
N ASP A 45 -4.68 -13.77 -9.54
CA ASP A 45 -4.19 -14.52 -10.69
C ASP A 45 -4.16 -13.70 -12.01
N GLU A 46 -4.67 -12.45 -11.98
CA GLU A 46 -4.61 -11.53 -13.11
C GLU A 46 -3.19 -10.99 -13.34
N LEU A 47 -2.83 -10.78 -14.59
CA LEU A 47 -1.61 -10.06 -14.94
C LEU A 47 -1.74 -8.59 -14.58
N VAL A 48 -0.68 -8.00 -14.03
CA VAL A 48 -0.68 -6.58 -13.64
C VAL A 48 -0.94 -5.64 -14.82
N TYR A 49 -0.55 -6.04 -16.04
CA TYR A 49 -0.85 -5.30 -17.26
C TYR A 49 -2.35 -4.99 -17.42
N ASN A 50 -3.24 -5.90 -17.01
CA ASN A 50 -4.69 -5.80 -17.17
C ASN A 50 -5.38 -4.97 -16.06
N LEU A 51 -4.65 -4.53 -15.05
CA LEU A 51 -5.21 -3.83 -13.90
C LEU A 51 -5.47 -2.36 -14.18
N SER A 52 -6.53 -1.81 -13.60
CA SER A 52 -6.76 -0.37 -13.48
C SER A 52 -5.69 0.30 -12.60
N GLY A 53 -5.60 1.64 -12.64
CA GLY A 53 -4.66 2.40 -11.81
C GLY A 53 -4.82 2.13 -10.31
N GLY A 54 -6.06 2.12 -9.82
CA GLY A 54 -6.34 1.81 -8.42
C GLY A 54 -6.02 0.36 -8.05
N GLU A 55 -6.25 -0.61 -8.94
CA GLU A 55 -5.87 -2.00 -8.72
C GLU A 55 -4.34 -2.17 -8.70
N LYS A 56 -3.61 -1.49 -9.59
CA LYS A 56 -2.13 -1.46 -9.58
C LYS A 56 -1.61 -0.89 -8.25
N GLN A 57 -2.23 0.16 -7.73
CA GLN A 57 -1.85 0.70 -6.44
C GLN A 57 -2.09 -0.30 -5.31
N ARG A 58 -3.26 -0.93 -5.25
CA ARG A 58 -3.54 -1.97 -4.24
C ARG A 58 -2.56 -3.14 -4.32
N CYS A 59 -2.16 -3.55 -5.52
CA CYS A 59 -1.10 -4.53 -5.70
C CYS A 59 0.25 -4.05 -5.14
N ALA A 60 0.62 -2.79 -5.37
CA ALA A 60 1.84 -2.19 -4.81
C ALA A 60 1.80 -2.11 -3.29
N ILE A 61 0.65 -1.76 -2.70
CA ILE A 61 0.45 -1.77 -1.24
C ILE A 61 0.61 -3.18 -0.70
N ALA A 62 -0.07 -4.18 -1.28
CA ALA A 62 0.06 -5.58 -0.87
C ALA A 62 1.53 -6.03 -0.86
N ARG A 63 2.29 -5.70 -1.90
CA ARG A 63 3.73 -5.97 -1.98
C ARG A 63 4.54 -5.27 -0.89
N ALA A 64 4.18 -4.04 -0.55
CA ALA A 64 4.87 -3.26 0.48
C ALA A 64 4.64 -3.82 1.89
N ILE A 65 3.46 -4.40 2.16
CA ILE A 65 3.09 -4.87 3.50
C ILE A 65 3.28 -6.39 3.70
N VAL A 66 3.59 -7.16 2.66
CA VAL A 66 3.63 -8.63 2.71
C VAL A 66 4.62 -9.19 3.72
N ASN A 67 5.76 -8.51 3.93
CA ASN A 67 6.76 -8.88 4.92
C ASN A 67 6.48 -8.33 6.32
N ASN A 68 5.27 -7.80 6.54
CA ASN A 68 4.79 -7.26 7.80
C ASN A 68 5.67 -6.15 8.40
N PRO A 69 6.04 -5.08 7.65
CA PRO A 69 6.91 -4.02 8.14
C PRO A 69 6.30 -3.30 9.35
N GLU A 70 7.15 -2.73 10.21
CA GLU A 70 6.72 -1.87 11.32
C GLU A 70 6.44 -0.43 10.85
N ILE A 71 7.19 0.03 9.84
CA ILE A 71 7.10 1.38 9.29
C ILE A 71 6.74 1.32 7.82
N ILE A 72 5.77 2.13 7.42
CA ILE A 72 5.29 2.27 6.04
C ILE A 72 5.46 3.73 5.62
N LEU A 73 6.11 3.94 4.49
CA LEU A 73 6.33 5.26 3.91
C LEU A 73 5.51 5.37 2.62
N CYS A 74 4.72 6.42 2.52
CA CYS A 74 3.91 6.74 1.34
C CYS A 74 4.29 8.13 0.81
N ASP A 75 4.63 8.20 -0.46
CA ASP A 75 4.95 9.44 -1.15
C ASP A 75 3.88 9.69 -2.22
N GLU A 76 3.13 10.81 -2.07
CA GLU A 76 2.00 11.21 -2.92
C GLU A 76 1.06 10.05 -3.30
N PRO A 77 0.54 9.30 -2.33
CA PRO A 77 -0.11 8.02 -2.60
C PRO A 77 -1.45 8.15 -3.35
N THR A 78 -2.08 9.32 -3.36
CA THR A 78 -3.38 9.57 -4.03
C THR A 78 -3.26 10.32 -5.36
N ALA A 79 -2.06 10.77 -5.75
CA ALA A 79 -1.84 11.66 -6.88
C ALA A 79 -2.40 11.15 -8.23
N ASN A 80 -2.53 9.85 -8.42
CA ASN A 80 -3.02 9.23 -9.65
C ASN A 80 -4.31 8.42 -9.44
N LEU A 81 -5.06 8.70 -8.37
CA LEU A 81 -6.31 8.03 -8.04
C LEU A 81 -7.50 8.96 -8.27
N ASP A 82 -8.62 8.37 -8.63
CA ASP A 82 -9.91 9.01 -8.47
C ASP A 82 -10.31 9.04 -6.97
N TYR A 83 -11.36 9.78 -6.65
CA TYR A 83 -11.83 9.97 -5.28
C TYR A 83 -12.15 8.64 -4.60
N ASP A 84 -12.85 7.73 -5.26
CA ASP A 84 -13.28 6.45 -4.67
C ASP A 84 -12.08 5.56 -4.31
N ASN A 85 -11.08 5.48 -5.20
CA ASN A 85 -9.85 4.75 -4.93
C ASN A 85 -9.00 5.42 -3.83
N SER A 86 -9.04 6.75 -3.71
CA SER A 86 -8.39 7.49 -2.61
C SER A 86 -9.01 7.14 -1.26
N ILE A 87 -10.34 7.04 -1.18
CA ILE A 87 -11.03 6.60 0.04
C ILE A 87 -10.65 5.16 0.41
N ILE A 88 -10.63 4.23 -0.55
CA ILE A 88 -10.20 2.84 -0.29
C ILE A 88 -8.76 2.80 0.24
N PHE A 89 -7.87 3.63 -0.30
CA PHE A 89 -6.51 3.74 0.19
C PHE A 89 -6.46 4.23 1.65
N ILE A 90 -7.21 5.28 1.98
CA ILE A 90 -7.30 5.83 3.34
C ILE A 90 -7.84 4.78 4.33
N GLU A 91 -8.87 4.03 3.95
CA GLU A 91 -9.38 2.92 4.77
C GLU A 91 -8.30 1.85 5.01
N THR A 92 -7.49 1.54 4.00
CA THR A 92 -6.36 0.62 4.15
C THR A 92 -5.32 1.15 5.14
N LEU A 93 -5.00 2.46 5.11
CA LEU A 93 -4.10 3.07 6.09
C LEU A 93 -4.65 2.98 7.51
N LYS A 94 -5.96 3.20 7.70
CA LYS A 94 -6.62 3.05 9.00
C LYS A 94 -6.48 1.63 9.53
N ILE A 95 -6.75 0.61 8.71
CA ILE A 95 -6.56 -0.79 9.10
C ILE A 95 -5.12 -1.08 9.50
N LEU A 96 -4.14 -0.57 8.76
CA LEU A 96 -2.72 -0.76 9.06
C LEU A 96 -2.33 -0.07 10.37
N LYS A 97 -2.89 1.12 10.67
CA LYS A 97 -2.71 1.79 11.96
C LYS A 97 -3.29 0.97 13.10
N ASP A 98 -4.50 0.42 12.94
CA ASP A 98 -5.14 -0.44 13.95
C ASP A 98 -4.34 -1.73 14.21
N LEU A 99 -3.49 -2.14 13.24
CA LEU A 99 -2.50 -3.20 13.38
C LEU A 99 -1.16 -2.72 14.00
N ASN A 100 -1.14 -1.54 14.63
CA ASN A 100 0.02 -0.91 15.28
C ASN A 100 1.19 -0.64 14.30
N LYS A 101 0.92 -0.31 13.03
CA LYS A 101 1.97 0.13 12.10
C LYS A 101 2.20 1.63 12.25
N THR A 102 3.46 2.04 12.14
CA THR A 102 3.83 3.45 11.97
C THR A 102 3.71 3.81 10.50
N ILE A 103 2.91 4.83 10.17
CA ILE A 103 2.66 5.24 8.80
C ILE A 103 3.07 6.70 8.64
N ILE A 104 3.91 6.98 7.65
CA ILE A 104 4.32 8.34 7.30
C ILE A 104 3.86 8.59 5.87
N VAL A 105 3.04 9.62 5.68
CA VAL A 105 2.52 10.03 4.37
C VAL A 105 3.06 11.42 4.05
N ALA A 106 3.79 11.55 2.94
CA ALA A 106 4.14 12.83 2.35
C ALA A 106 3.13 13.13 1.24
N THR A 107 2.39 14.22 1.35
CA THR A 107 1.36 14.60 0.38
C THR A 107 0.99 16.08 0.48
N HIS A 108 0.42 16.61 -0.59
CA HIS A 108 -0.25 17.91 -0.63
C HIS A 108 -1.77 17.76 -0.88
N ASP A 109 -2.30 16.55 -0.89
CA ASP A 109 -3.71 16.27 -1.13
C ASP A 109 -4.55 16.61 0.11
N PRO A 110 -5.51 17.55 0.02
CA PRO A 110 -6.34 17.98 1.15
C PRO A 110 -7.25 16.87 1.71
N ILE A 111 -7.38 15.73 1.04
CA ILE A 111 -8.12 14.58 1.55
C ILE A 111 -7.56 14.08 2.89
N PHE A 112 -6.27 14.35 3.17
CA PHE A 112 -5.60 13.96 4.41
C PHE A 112 -5.79 14.96 5.56
N ASP A 113 -6.22 16.21 5.31
CA ASP A 113 -6.24 17.30 6.31
C ASP A 113 -7.20 17.05 7.47
N ASN A 114 -8.26 16.27 7.28
CA ASN A 114 -9.33 16.10 8.27
C ASN A 114 -9.56 14.64 8.68
N LEU A 115 -8.55 13.80 8.56
CA LEU A 115 -8.67 12.39 8.97
C LEU A 115 -8.53 12.26 10.49
N ASN A 116 -9.59 11.76 11.13
CA ASN A 116 -9.68 11.63 12.58
C ASN A 116 -8.73 10.60 13.22
N PHE A 117 -8.00 9.84 12.41
CA PHE A 117 -7.04 8.84 12.87
C PHE A 117 -5.58 9.25 12.66
N VAL A 118 -5.31 10.44 12.13
CA VAL A 118 -3.95 11.01 12.04
C VAL A 118 -3.53 11.49 13.42
N ASP A 119 -2.33 11.09 13.86
CA ASP A 119 -1.81 11.46 15.17
C ASP A 119 -1.11 12.82 15.13
N ASP A 120 -0.35 13.08 14.04
CA ASP A 120 0.45 14.30 13.89
C ASP A 120 0.47 14.79 12.44
N ILE A 121 0.48 16.10 12.25
CA ILE A 121 0.65 16.74 10.93
C ILE A 121 1.85 17.67 11.00
N ILE A 122 2.82 17.44 10.11
CA ILE A 122 4.02 18.25 9.99
C ILE A 122 3.94 19.07 8.68
N ASN A 123 3.86 20.38 8.81
CA ASN A 123 3.86 21.27 7.65
C ASN A 123 5.28 21.60 7.23
N ILE A 124 5.59 21.43 5.93
CA ILE A 124 6.89 21.75 5.37
C ILE A 124 6.72 22.79 4.26
N LYS A 125 7.43 23.91 4.36
CA LYS A 125 7.47 24.97 3.35
C LYS A 125 8.91 25.34 3.04
N ASN A 126 9.29 25.28 1.77
CA ASN A 126 10.67 25.56 1.30
C ASN A 126 11.73 24.73 2.05
N GLY A 127 11.43 23.46 2.38
CA GLY A 127 12.36 22.59 3.10
C GLY A 127 12.48 22.86 4.60
N ILE A 128 11.63 23.72 5.17
CA ILE A 128 11.62 24.09 6.59
C ILE A 128 10.29 23.62 7.21
N ILE A 129 10.37 23.04 8.40
CA ILE A 129 9.19 22.70 9.21
C ILE A 129 8.55 24.02 9.69
N CYS A 130 7.25 24.14 9.47
CA CYS A 130 6.44 25.27 9.94
C CYS A 130 5.52 24.78 11.06
N ASP A 131 5.39 25.58 12.12
CA ASP A 131 4.41 25.39 13.18
C ASP A 131 3.00 25.77 12.71
#